data_c8718c518ffbb9080d6dac36d322fb0d
#
_entry.id   c8718c518ffbb9080d6dac36d322fb0d
#
_cell.length_a   1.000
_cell.length_b   1.000
_cell.length_c   1.000
_cell.angle_alpha   90.00
_cell.angle_beta   90.00
_cell.angle_gamma   90.00
#
_symmetry.space_group_name_H-M   'P 1'
#
loop_
_entity.id
_entity.type
_entity.pdbx_description
1 polymer ?
#
loop_
_entity_poly.entity_id
_entity_poly.type
_entity_poly.pdbx_seq_one_letter_code
_entity_poly.pdbx_strand_id
1 'polypeptide(L)'
;ATYTNAYYTNRTKIATFRKIVGPNAASLDNQTTDIYINNLERLQNLIGNIYNTPEITAWINQMLPKVIKHPQVTHNIDLLLDTSRTWRSLNWPRPELPVVAVSELHRLHDMYTRLLNEQQQQRQAMYAEEARQRAERIQKENKPKLEFRGQLEYDDDNYLIRLPKDEDEICKEGMSLHHCVGGYAHEHSIGSTTIMFLRKKSESDKPFYTIEVEIGVADDKVAGLRIRQIHGFGNMWLGNNPEAVPTVVRWLRQNNIECNEAILTSTSTQYGMGSSFIKMPKVA
;
A
#
# COMPACT_ATOMS: atom_id res chain seq x y z
N ALA A 1 46.14 2.54 21.97
CA ALA A 1 44.75 2.68 21.49
C ALA A 1 43.77 1.80 22.29
N THR A 2 44.18 0.67 22.84
CA THR A 2 43.33 -0.27 23.59
C THR A 2 42.94 0.19 24.99
N TYR A 3 43.84 0.91 25.71
CA TYR A 3 43.56 1.43 27.07
C TYR A 3 42.56 2.59 27.11
N THR A 4 42.56 3.44 26.10
CA THR A 4 41.62 4.57 26.01
C THR A 4 40.19 4.10 25.78
N ASN A 5 39.98 3.09 24.95
CA ASN A 5 38.64 2.53 24.70
C ASN A 5 38.01 1.89 25.92
N ALA A 6 38.78 1.13 26.70
CA ALA A 6 38.29 0.50 27.95
C ALA A 6 37.92 1.56 29.00
N TYR A 7 38.69 2.65 29.12
CA TYR A 7 38.41 3.75 30.02
C TYR A 7 37.12 4.50 29.67
N TYR A 8 36.92 4.86 28.40
CA TYR A 8 35.70 5.52 27.96
C TYR A 8 34.47 4.60 28.08
N THR A 9 34.60 3.32 27.76
CA THR A 9 33.54 2.34 27.92
C THR A 9 33.10 2.20 29.38
N ASN A 10 34.05 2.14 30.33
CA ASN A 10 33.75 2.06 31.76
C ASN A 10 33.12 3.34 32.30
N ARG A 11 33.59 4.51 31.86
CA ARG A 11 33.03 5.79 32.28
C ARG A 11 31.57 5.96 31.82
N THR A 12 31.25 5.56 30.60
CA THR A 12 29.90 5.54 30.08
C THR A 12 29.02 4.56 30.85
N LYS A 13 29.51 3.37 31.16
CA LYS A 13 28.80 2.39 31.98
C LYS A 13 28.50 2.92 33.38
N ILE A 14 29.45 3.54 34.03
CA ILE A 14 29.25 4.14 35.37
C ILE A 14 28.23 5.29 35.33
N ALA A 15 28.29 6.15 34.32
CA ALA A 15 27.34 7.24 34.17
C ALA A 15 25.91 6.69 33.94
N THR A 16 25.77 5.69 33.13
CA THR A 16 24.49 4.99 32.90
C THR A 16 23.98 4.29 34.15
N PHE A 17 24.85 3.58 34.85
CA PHE A 17 24.52 2.94 36.12
C PHE A 17 23.97 3.96 37.13
N ARG A 18 24.66 5.09 37.30
CA ARG A 18 24.21 6.18 38.20
C ARG A 18 22.85 6.77 37.76
N LYS A 19 22.62 6.89 36.47
CA LYS A 19 21.35 7.37 35.95
C LYS A 19 20.20 6.40 36.26
N ILE A 20 20.46 5.09 36.18
CA ILE A 20 19.46 4.02 36.40
C ILE A 20 19.16 3.89 37.90
N VAL A 21 20.17 3.82 38.73
CA VAL A 21 20.06 3.57 40.18
C VAL A 21 19.74 4.85 40.97
N GLY A 22 20.07 6.02 40.42
CA GLY A 22 19.83 7.29 41.04
C GLY A 22 20.75 7.53 42.27
N PRO A 23 20.28 8.34 43.25
CA PRO A 23 21.09 8.74 44.41
C PRO A 23 21.48 7.58 45.34
N ASN A 24 20.82 6.44 45.24
CA ASN A 24 21.08 5.26 46.06
C ASN A 24 22.23 4.39 45.54
N ALA A 25 22.88 4.76 44.41
CA ALA A 25 23.96 3.97 43.82
C ALA A 25 25.15 3.71 44.79
N ALA A 26 25.43 4.63 45.68
CA ALA A 26 26.51 4.50 46.65
C ALA A 26 26.17 3.58 47.85
N SER A 27 24.90 3.24 48.04
CA SER A 27 24.43 2.40 49.17
C SER A 27 24.17 0.94 48.76
N LEU A 28 24.42 0.58 47.49
CA LEU A 28 24.28 -0.80 47.02
C LEU A 28 25.45 -1.67 47.48
N ASP A 29 25.12 -2.91 47.83
CA ASP A 29 26.17 -3.93 48.05
C ASP A 29 26.84 -4.33 46.72
N ASN A 30 27.99 -4.97 46.81
CA ASN A 30 28.78 -5.38 45.65
C ASN A 30 28.03 -6.33 44.74
N GLN A 31 27.29 -7.29 45.31
CA GLN A 31 26.54 -8.27 44.52
C GLN A 31 25.44 -7.59 43.70
N THR A 32 24.69 -6.69 44.30
CA THR A 32 23.65 -5.91 43.60
C THR A 32 24.26 -5.00 42.52
N THR A 33 25.42 -4.39 42.83
CA THR A 33 26.15 -3.57 41.85
C THR A 33 26.56 -4.39 40.62
N ASP A 34 27.12 -5.59 40.81
CA ASP A 34 27.51 -6.47 39.72
C ASP A 34 26.29 -6.91 38.84
N ILE A 35 25.16 -7.17 39.47
CA ILE A 35 23.93 -7.47 38.75
C ILE A 35 23.51 -6.31 37.83
N TYR A 36 23.54 -5.08 38.31
CA TYR A 36 23.23 -3.89 37.49
C TYR A 36 24.24 -3.71 36.36
N ILE A 37 25.53 -3.89 36.61
CA ILE A 37 26.58 -3.74 35.58
C ILE A 37 26.46 -4.80 34.53
N ASN A 38 26.23 -6.05 34.90
CA ASN A 38 26.09 -7.18 33.96
C ASN A 38 24.81 -7.08 33.07
N ASN A 39 23.80 -6.36 33.53
CA ASN A 39 22.54 -6.15 32.78
C ASN A 39 22.39 -4.71 32.26
N LEU A 40 23.47 -3.92 32.24
CA LEU A 40 23.42 -2.49 31.97
C LEU A 40 22.79 -2.16 30.61
N GLU A 41 23.11 -2.91 29.56
CA GLU A 41 22.53 -2.72 28.22
C GLU A 41 21.02 -2.97 28.21
N ARG A 42 20.57 -4.05 28.86
CA ARG A 42 19.14 -4.35 29.00
C ARG A 42 18.39 -3.28 29.77
N LEU A 43 19.01 -2.79 30.84
CA LEU A 43 18.46 -1.70 31.65
C LEU A 43 18.44 -0.37 30.90
N GLN A 44 19.45 -0.10 30.06
CA GLN A 44 19.41 1.05 29.14
C GLN A 44 18.24 0.97 28.17
N ASN A 45 18.01 -0.19 27.59
CA ASN A 45 16.89 -0.42 26.68
C ASN A 45 15.54 -0.29 27.40
N LEU A 46 15.46 -0.70 28.66
CA LEU A 46 14.27 -0.59 29.49
C LEU A 46 13.94 0.87 29.89
N ILE A 47 14.97 1.67 30.23
CA ILE A 47 14.82 3.03 30.76
C ILE A 47 15.05 4.10 29.69
N GLY A 48 15.81 3.78 28.65
CA GLY A 48 16.24 4.71 27.59
C GLY A 48 15.39 4.68 26.32
N ASN A 49 14.92 5.81 25.95
CA ASN A 49 14.55 6.28 24.61
C ASN A 49 13.25 5.86 23.94
N ILE A 50 12.74 4.65 24.07
CA ILE A 50 11.63 4.27 23.18
C ILE A 50 10.28 4.22 23.91
N TYR A 51 10.30 4.17 25.25
CA TYR A 51 9.13 3.77 26.02
C TYR A 51 8.74 4.69 27.18
N ASN A 52 9.22 5.92 27.18
CA ASN A 52 8.94 6.90 28.24
C ASN A 52 7.52 7.47 28.17
N THR A 53 6.51 6.64 28.43
CA THR A 53 5.27 7.18 28.97
C THR A 53 5.38 7.25 30.49
N PRO A 54 4.79 8.25 31.17
CA PRO A 54 4.81 8.37 32.61
C PRO A 54 4.38 7.09 33.33
N GLU A 55 3.40 6.38 32.79
CA GLU A 55 2.83 5.15 33.33
C GLU A 55 3.85 4.00 33.31
N ILE A 56 4.52 3.78 32.17
CA ILE A 56 5.55 2.75 32.03
C ILE A 56 6.73 3.07 32.95
N THR A 57 7.16 4.32 32.99
CA THR A 57 8.27 4.75 33.83
C THR A 57 7.95 4.52 35.30
N ALA A 58 6.77 4.90 35.76
CA ALA A 58 6.32 4.67 37.13
C ALA A 58 6.27 3.17 37.48
N TRP A 59 5.75 2.36 36.56
CA TRP A 59 5.66 0.91 36.71
C TRP A 59 7.05 0.26 36.80
N ILE A 60 7.96 0.60 35.89
CA ILE A 60 9.33 0.09 35.88
C ILE A 60 10.05 0.45 37.19
N ASN A 61 9.91 1.69 37.66
CA ASN A 61 10.53 2.12 38.92
C ASN A 61 10.05 1.31 40.12
N GLN A 62 8.84 0.81 40.11
CA GLN A 62 8.26 -0.04 41.15
C GLN A 62 8.64 -1.52 41.03
N MET A 63 8.73 -2.02 39.77
CA MET A 63 9.02 -3.43 39.48
C MET A 63 10.51 -3.76 39.52
N LEU A 64 11.37 -2.87 39.02
CA LEU A 64 12.79 -3.12 38.88
C LEU A 64 13.50 -3.49 40.20
N PRO A 65 13.24 -2.83 41.36
CA PRO A 65 13.85 -3.23 42.64
C PRO A 65 13.48 -4.65 43.08
N LYS A 66 12.29 -5.14 42.68
CA LYS A 66 11.86 -6.52 42.98
C LYS A 66 12.56 -7.53 42.06
N VAL A 67 12.69 -7.19 40.76
CA VAL A 67 13.32 -8.03 39.74
C VAL A 67 14.82 -8.20 40.01
N ILE A 68 15.52 -7.16 40.39
CA ILE A 68 16.97 -7.19 40.69
C ILE A 68 17.31 -8.15 41.83
N LYS A 69 16.42 -8.31 42.80
CA LYS A 69 16.59 -9.25 43.93
C LYS A 69 16.22 -10.69 43.63
N HIS A 70 15.68 -10.95 42.44
CA HIS A 70 15.21 -12.28 42.03
C HIS A 70 16.36 -13.13 41.43
N PRO A 71 16.45 -14.45 41.67
CA PRO A 71 17.54 -15.29 41.15
C PRO A 71 17.66 -15.27 39.62
N GLN A 72 16.54 -15.11 38.88
CA GLN A 72 16.50 -15.07 37.41
C GLN A 72 16.46 -13.63 36.90
N VAL A 73 17.33 -12.74 37.42
CA VAL A 73 17.30 -11.31 37.18
C VAL A 73 17.30 -10.95 35.65
N THR A 74 18.22 -11.53 34.90
CA THR A 74 18.37 -11.22 33.47
C THR A 74 17.09 -11.54 32.69
N HIS A 75 16.54 -12.73 32.89
CA HIS A 75 15.28 -13.13 32.26
C HIS A 75 14.11 -12.22 32.63
N ASN A 76 14.01 -11.83 33.89
CA ASN A 76 12.93 -10.98 34.36
C ASN A 76 13.09 -9.52 33.90
N ILE A 77 14.31 -9.03 33.66
CA ILE A 77 14.54 -7.72 33.01
C ILE A 77 14.04 -7.75 31.55
N ASP A 78 14.38 -8.80 30.80
CA ASP A 78 13.90 -8.97 29.43
C ASP A 78 12.35 -9.06 29.41
N LEU A 79 11.77 -9.77 30.36
CA LEU A 79 10.32 -9.88 30.49
C LEU A 79 9.63 -8.54 30.86
N LEU A 80 10.25 -7.72 31.72
CA LEU A 80 9.79 -6.34 31.97
C LEU A 80 9.79 -5.51 30.69
N LEU A 81 10.86 -5.61 29.90
CA LEU A 81 10.99 -4.90 28.64
C LEU A 81 9.89 -5.31 27.65
N ASP A 82 9.69 -6.62 27.47
CA ASP A 82 8.69 -7.15 26.54
C ASP A 82 7.27 -6.84 27.02
N THR A 83 6.99 -6.93 28.32
CA THR A 83 5.70 -6.52 28.90
C THR A 83 5.41 -5.05 28.62
N SER A 84 6.40 -4.18 28.80
CA SER A 84 6.27 -2.74 28.53
C SER A 84 5.99 -2.46 27.07
N ARG A 85 6.67 -3.15 26.15
CA ARG A 85 6.49 -3.03 24.69
C ARG A 85 5.09 -3.49 24.27
N THR A 86 4.68 -4.65 24.76
CA THR A 86 3.37 -5.23 24.46
C THR A 86 2.26 -4.33 24.97
N TRP A 87 2.33 -3.88 26.22
CA TRP A 87 1.35 -2.96 26.80
C TRP A 87 1.22 -1.66 25.99
N ARG A 88 2.36 -1.08 25.57
CA ARG A 88 2.37 0.14 24.76
C ARG A 88 1.71 -0.05 23.40
N SER A 89 1.82 -1.24 22.82
CA SER A 89 1.25 -1.58 21.51
C SER A 89 -0.26 -1.81 21.56
N LEU A 90 -0.87 -1.90 22.75
CA LEU A 90 -2.31 -2.01 22.90
C LEU A 90 -3.02 -0.73 22.49
N ASN A 91 -4.23 -0.85 21.95
CA ASN A 91 -5.10 0.27 21.61
C ASN A 91 -5.57 1.00 22.88
N TRP A 92 -5.86 2.27 22.72
CA TRP A 92 -6.42 3.10 23.76
C TRP A 92 -7.96 2.88 23.88
N PRO A 93 -8.57 2.82 25.10
CA PRO A 93 -7.91 2.87 26.41
C PRO A 93 -7.16 1.58 26.73
N ARG A 94 -5.93 1.73 27.24
CA ARG A 94 -5.11 0.60 27.65
C ARG A 94 -5.56 0.08 29.01
N PRO A 95 -5.37 -1.24 29.28
CA PRO A 95 -5.57 -1.78 30.62
C PRO A 95 -4.57 -1.17 31.61
N GLU A 96 -4.88 -1.21 32.89
CA GLU A 96 -3.94 -0.81 33.95
C GLU A 96 -2.65 -1.63 33.88
N LEU A 97 -1.55 -1.02 34.30
CA LEU A 97 -0.25 -1.63 34.42
C LEU A 97 0.07 -1.92 35.91
N PRO A 98 -0.44 -3.04 36.46
CA PRO A 98 -0.37 -3.32 37.90
C PRO A 98 1.05 -3.69 38.32
N VAL A 99 1.41 -3.30 39.55
CA VAL A 99 2.63 -3.78 40.22
C VAL A 99 2.35 -5.17 40.81
N VAL A 100 2.97 -6.19 40.22
CA VAL A 100 2.76 -7.60 40.58
C VAL A 100 4.00 -8.18 41.30
N ALA A 101 3.85 -9.40 41.84
CA ALA A 101 5.01 -10.20 42.23
C ALA A 101 5.83 -10.62 41.00
N VAL A 102 7.15 -10.81 41.14
CA VAL A 102 8.00 -11.21 40.00
C VAL A 102 7.54 -12.55 39.42
N SER A 103 7.06 -13.47 40.24
CA SER A 103 6.48 -14.77 39.82
C SER A 103 5.21 -14.63 38.97
N GLU A 104 4.52 -13.49 39.02
CA GLU A 104 3.31 -13.22 38.24
C GLU A 104 3.58 -12.42 36.96
N LEU A 105 4.82 -11.98 36.76
CA LEU A 105 5.18 -11.12 35.61
C LEU A 105 4.94 -11.83 34.28
N HIS A 106 5.19 -13.13 34.18
CA HIS A 106 4.87 -13.93 33.01
C HIS A 106 3.38 -13.91 32.69
N ARG A 107 2.55 -14.13 33.70
CA ARG A 107 1.08 -14.10 33.52
C ARG A 107 0.60 -12.74 33.03
N LEU A 108 1.20 -11.66 33.52
CA LEU A 108 0.89 -10.30 33.07
C LEU A 108 1.31 -10.07 31.61
N HIS A 109 2.50 -10.51 31.24
CA HIS A 109 2.99 -10.46 29.87
C HIS A 109 2.07 -11.25 28.92
N ASP A 110 1.73 -12.49 29.28
CA ASP A 110 0.87 -13.35 28.45
C ASP A 110 -0.53 -12.76 28.28
N MET A 111 -1.07 -12.13 29.32
CA MET A 111 -2.35 -11.43 29.26
C MET A 111 -2.31 -10.29 28.25
N TYR A 112 -1.28 -9.44 28.27
CA TYR A 112 -1.19 -8.34 27.32
C TYR A 112 -0.88 -8.83 25.90
N THR A 113 -0.10 -9.88 25.75
CA THR A 113 0.18 -10.52 24.45
C THR A 113 -1.12 -11.07 23.84
N ARG A 114 -1.96 -11.71 24.64
CA ARG A 114 -3.27 -12.20 24.20
C ARG A 114 -4.17 -11.05 23.76
N LEU A 115 -4.30 -10.00 24.57
CA LEU A 115 -5.08 -8.81 24.22
C LEU A 115 -4.58 -8.14 22.92
N LEU A 116 -3.26 -8.04 22.74
CA LEU A 116 -2.69 -7.49 21.52
C LEU A 116 -3.04 -8.33 20.30
N ASN A 117 -2.93 -9.64 20.40
CA ASN A 117 -3.28 -10.57 19.33
C ASN A 117 -4.78 -10.48 18.98
N GLU A 118 -5.66 -10.42 19.97
CA GLU A 118 -7.11 -10.24 19.77
C GLU A 118 -7.40 -8.92 19.04
N GLN A 119 -6.80 -7.81 19.46
CA GLN A 119 -6.94 -6.51 18.79
C GLN A 119 -6.40 -6.53 17.35
N GLN A 120 -5.30 -7.23 17.09
CA GLN A 120 -4.75 -7.38 15.74
C GLN A 120 -5.69 -8.20 14.85
N GLN A 121 -6.23 -9.32 15.36
CA GLN A 121 -7.20 -10.14 14.62
C GLN A 121 -8.48 -9.35 14.30
N GLN A 122 -9.00 -8.59 15.26
CA GLN A 122 -10.18 -7.74 15.02
C GLN A 122 -9.92 -6.68 13.94
N ARG A 123 -8.74 -6.03 13.94
CA ARG A 123 -8.37 -5.07 12.90
C ARG A 123 -8.24 -5.74 11.53
N GLN A 124 -7.61 -6.90 11.46
CA GLN A 124 -7.48 -7.65 10.21
C GLN A 124 -8.85 -8.05 9.65
N ALA A 125 -9.75 -8.53 10.51
CA ALA A 125 -11.12 -8.88 10.11
C ALA A 125 -11.90 -7.66 9.60
N MET A 126 -11.76 -6.52 10.26
CA MET A 126 -12.39 -5.26 9.84
C MET A 126 -11.87 -4.81 8.47
N TYR A 127 -10.54 -4.79 8.26
CA TYR A 127 -9.97 -4.41 6.97
C TYR A 127 -10.35 -5.38 5.84
N ALA A 128 -10.42 -6.68 6.14
CA ALA A 128 -10.87 -7.69 5.17
C ALA A 128 -12.33 -7.46 4.76
N GLU A 129 -13.20 -7.14 5.73
CA GLU A 129 -14.61 -6.83 5.46
C GLU A 129 -14.78 -5.53 4.67
N GLU A 130 -14.05 -4.47 5.02
CA GLU A 130 -14.04 -3.22 4.26
C GLU A 130 -13.55 -3.42 2.81
N ALA A 131 -12.50 -4.22 2.63
CA ALA A 131 -11.98 -4.55 1.31
C ALA A 131 -13.01 -5.34 0.49
N ARG A 132 -13.72 -6.30 1.10
CA ARG A 132 -14.80 -7.05 0.45
C ARG A 132 -15.94 -6.15 0.02
N GLN A 133 -16.43 -5.29 0.91
CA GLN A 133 -17.52 -4.34 0.60
C GLN A 133 -17.13 -3.36 -0.51
N ARG A 134 -15.87 -2.91 -0.50
CA ARG A 134 -15.35 -2.06 -1.57
C ARG A 134 -15.30 -2.79 -2.90
N ALA A 135 -14.84 -4.04 -2.93
CA ALA A 135 -14.82 -4.85 -4.14
C ALA A 135 -16.24 -5.11 -4.69
N GLU A 136 -17.20 -5.47 -3.83
CA GLU A 136 -18.60 -5.65 -4.21
C GLU A 136 -19.22 -4.36 -4.78
N ARG A 137 -18.91 -3.19 -4.18
CA ARG A 137 -19.35 -1.89 -4.70
C ARG A 137 -18.80 -1.62 -6.09
N ILE A 138 -17.47 -1.77 -6.26
CA ILE A 138 -16.81 -1.57 -7.56
C ILE A 138 -17.41 -2.49 -8.63
N GLN A 139 -17.64 -3.76 -8.29
CA GLN A 139 -18.24 -4.72 -9.20
C GLN A 139 -19.66 -4.31 -9.61
N LYS A 140 -20.49 -3.87 -8.66
CA LYS A 140 -21.84 -3.39 -8.92
C LYS A 140 -21.84 -2.13 -9.80
N GLU A 141 -21.01 -1.13 -9.45
CA GLU A 141 -20.90 0.13 -10.20
C GLU A 141 -20.39 -0.07 -11.63
N ASN A 142 -19.49 -1.03 -11.85
CA ASN A 142 -18.91 -1.29 -13.15
C ASN A 142 -19.69 -2.33 -14.00
N LYS A 143 -20.65 -3.02 -13.41
CA LYS A 143 -21.47 -4.01 -14.15
C LYS A 143 -22.05 -3.47 -15.45
N PRO A 144 -22.69 -2.27 -15.51
CA PRO A 144 -23.22 -1.74 -16.76
C PRO A 144 -22.15 -1.53 -17.84
N LYS A 145 -20.92 -1.12 -17.41
CA LYS A 145 -19.80 -0.92 -18.33
C LYS A 145 -19.32 -2.25 -18.93
N LEU A 146 -19.20 -3.28 -18.07
CA LEU A 146 -18.77 -4.61 -18.49
C LEU A 146 -19.76 -5.26 -19.47
N GLU A 147 -21.05 -5.09 -19.22
CA GLU A 147 -22.10 -5.60 -20.11
C GLU A 147 -22.16 -4.83 -21.44
N PHE A 148 -21.89 -3.55 -21.42
CA PHE A 148 -21.98 -2.69 -22.60
C PHE A 148 -20.75 -2.75 -23.50
N ARG A 149 -19.54 -2.90 -22.99
CA ARG A 149 -18.28 -2.69 -23.73
C ARG A 149 -18.15 -3.56 -25.01
N GLY A 150 -18.78 -4.75 -25.04
CA GLY A 150 -18.82 -5.61 -26.22
C GLY A 150 -19.53 -4.97 -27.40
N GLN A 151 -20.46 -4.02 -27.17
CA GLN A 151 -21.18 -3.30 -28.23
C GLN A 151 -20.29 -2.28 -28.95
N LEU A 152 -19.10 -1.98 -28.40
CA LEU A 152 -18.13 -1.06 -28.98
C LEU A 152 -17.25 -1.72 -30.06
N GLU A 153 -17.31 -3.02 -30.22
CA GLU A 153 -16.55 -3.68 -31.28
C GLU A 153 -17.01 -3.20 -32.67
N TYR A 154 -16.04 -3.06 -33.57
CA TYR A 154 -16.24 -2.50 -34.88
C TYR A 154 -15.34 -3.18 -35.89
N ASP A 155 -15.84 -3.34 -37.09
CA ASP A 155 -15.19 -4.03 -38.18
C ASP A 155 -15.50 -3.33 -39.51
N ASP A 156 -14.47 -2.98 -40.29
CA ASP A 156 -14.62 -2.52 -41.68
C ASP A 156 -13.68 -3.32 -42.63
N ASP A 157 -13.53 -2.90 -43.86
CA ASP A 157 -12.75 -3.65 -44.85
C ASP A 157 -11.28 -3.82 -44.48
N ASN A 158 -10.66 -2.83 -43.80
CA ASN A 158 -9.23 -2.77 -43.57
C ASN A 158 -8.83 -2.95 -42.10
N TYR A 159 -9.72 -2.58 -41.18
CA TYR A 159 -9.40 -2.53 -39.74
C TYR A 159 -10.51 -3.16 -38.92
N LEU A 160 -10.13 -3.60 -37.72
CA LEU A 160 -11.06 -4.01 -36.67
C LEU A 160 -10.72 -3.34 -35.37
N ILE A 161 -11.75 -3.01 -34.57
CA ILE A 161 -11.61 -2.54 -33.19
C ILE A 161 -12.31 -3.57 -32.31
N ARG A 162 -11.57 -4.19 -31.41
CA ARG A 162 -12.07 -5.27 -30.57
C ARG A 162 -11.60 -5.16 -29.12
N LEU A 163 -12.30 -5.87 -28.25
CA LEU A 163 -11.84 -6.07 -26.88
C LEU A 163 -10.63 -7.01 -26.82
N PRO A 164 -9.77 -6.87 -25.79
CA PRO A 164 -8.82 -7.92 -25.41
C PRO A 164 -9.55 -9.21 -25.05
N LYS A 165 -8.93 -10.34 -25.33
CA LYS A 165 -9.47 -11.67 -24.96
C LYS A 165 -9.37 -11.90 -23.44
N ASP A 166 -8.28 -11.44 -22.85
CA ASP A 166 -7.94 -11.61 -21.44
C ASP A 166 -6.91 -10.56 -20.98
N GLU A 167 -6.56 -10.58 -19.69
CA GLU A 167 -5.55 -9.71 -19.09
C GLU A 167 -4.14 -9.93 -19.67
N ASP A 168 -3.81 -11.19 -20.03
CA ASP A 168 -2.52 -11.54 -20.63
C ASP A 168 -2.34 -10.88 -21.99
N GLU A 169 -3.39 -10.76 -22.79
CA GLU A 169 -3.31 -10.07 -24.07
C GLU A 169 -3.02 -8.57 -23.90
N ILE A 170 -3.58 -7.92 -22.86
CA ILE A 170 -3.26 -6.52 -22.53
C ILE A 170 -1.80 -6.37 -22.10
N CYS A 171 -1.30 -7.30 -21.30
CA CYS A 171 0.11 -7.30 -20.89
C CYS A 171 1.06 -7.46 -22.10
N LYS A 172 0.75 -8.38 -23.01
CA LYS A 172 1.52 -8.61 -24.26
C LYS A 172 1.46 -7.40 -25.18
N GLU A 173 0.30 -6.74 -25.25
CA GLU A 173 0.12 -5.49 -26.02
C GLU A 173 1.07 -4.42 -25.54
N GLY A 174 1.11 -4.17 -24.21
CA GLY A 174 2.01 -3.18 -23.61
C GLY A 174 3.49 -3.46 -23.89
N MET A 175 3.89 -4.73 -23.78
CA MET A 175 5.26 -5.15 -24.11
C MET A 175 5.57 -4.94 -25.60
N SER A 176 4.66 -5.30 -26.48
CA SER A 176 4.87 -5.23 -27.93
C SER A 176 4.88 -3.80 -28.46
N LEU A 177 4.03 -2.93 -27.91
CA LEU A 177 3.93 -1.53 -28.29
C LEU A 177 4.84 -0.59 -27.46
N HIS A 178 5.59 -1.12 -26.49
CA HIS A 178 6.47 -0.34 -25.63
C HIS A 178 5.76 0.81 -24.90
N HIS A 179 4.59 0.55 -24.34
CA HIS A 179 3.84 1.51 -23.50
C HIS A 179 3.14 0.85 -22.30
N CYS A 180 2.60 1.68 -21.40
CA CYS A 180 2.19 1.25 -20.05
C CYS A 180 0.84 0.50 -19.99
N VAL A 181 0.18 0.17 -21.11
CA VAL A 181 -1.16 -0.44 -21.08
C VAL A 181 -1.23 -1.75 -20.31
N GLY A 182 -0.15 -2.51 -20.24
CA GLY A 182 -0.07 -3.74 -19.43
C GLY A 182 -0.44 -3.53 -17.96
N GLY A 183 -0.17 -2.33 -17.41
CA GLY A 183 -0.56 -1.96 -16.06
C GLY A 183 -2.07 -1.76 -15.84
N TYR A 184 -2.87 -1.70 -16.92
CA TYR A 184 -4.32 -1.51 -16.86
C TYR A 184 -5.12 -2.81 -17.04
N ALA A 185 -4.45 -3.97 -17.06
CA ALA A 185 -5.10 -5.25 -17.27
C ALA A 185 -6.17 -5.53 -16.20
N HIS A 186 -5.83 -5.36 -14.94
CA HIS A 186 -6.76 -5.53 -13.83
C HIS A 186 -7.91 -4.49 -13.85
N GLU A 187 -7.62 -3.22 -14.08
CA GLU A 187 -8.63 -2.15 -14.18
C GLU A 187 -9.61 -2.42 -15.33
N HIS A 188 -9.12 -2.99 -16.44
CA HIS A 188 -9.95 -3.43 -17.54
C HIS A 188 -10.86 -4.59 -17.12
N SER A 189 -10.31 -5.60 -16.43
CA SER A 189 -11.08 -6.80 -16.03
C SER A 189 -12.24 -6.47 -15.09
N ILE A 190 -12.03 -5.53 -14.17
CA ILE A 190 -13.06 -5.06 -13.22
C ILE A 190 -13.95 -3.93 -13.78
N GLY A 191 -13.73 -3.47 -15.01
CA GLY A 191 -14.52 -2.42 -15.67
C GLY A 191 -14.25 -0.99 -15.22
N SER A 192 -13.14 -0.73 -14.51
CA SER A 192 -12.72 0.63 -14.13
C SER A 192 -12.24 1.44 -15.33
N THR A 193 -11.60 0.77 -16.29
CA THR A 193 -11.28 1.31 -17.61
C THR A 193 -11.71 0.33 -18.71
N THR A 194 -11.81 0.79 -19.95
CA THR A 194 -12.09 -0.07 -21.10
C THR A 194 -10.96 0.09 -22.10
N ILE A 195 -10.18 -0.97 -22.27
CA ILE A 195 -9.13 -1.06 -23.28
C ILE A 195 -9.70 -1.76 -24.51
N MET A 196 -9.46 -1.20 -25.69
CA MET A 196 -9.78 -1.79 -26.98
C MET A 196 -8.53 -1.77 -27.88
N PHE A 197 -8.45 -2.72 -28.80
CA PHE A 197 -7.35 -2.84 -29.75
C PHE A 197 -7.82 -2.49 -31.15
N LEU A 198 -7.16 -1.53 -31.78
CA LEU A 198 -7.27 -1.31 -33.22
C LEU A 198 -6.25 -2.22 -33.94
N ARG A 199 -6.70 -3.00 -34.91
CA ARG A 199 -5.88 -3.96 -35.66
C ARG A 199 -6.07 -3.74 -37.16
N LYS A 200 -5.00 -3.98 -37.92
CA LYS A 200 -5.12 -4.17 -39.40
C LYS A 200 -5.66 -5.56 -39.66
N LYS A 201 -6.67 -5.70 -40.49
CA LYS A 201 -7.27 -7.04 -40.82
C LYS A 201 -6.25 -7.96 -41.46
N SER A 202 -5.35 -7.42 -42.28
CA SER A 202 -4.25 -8.18 -42.88
C SER A 202 -3.28 -8.78 -41.87
N GLU A 203 -3.25 -8.26 -40.62
CA GLU A 203 -2.34 -8.64 -39.57
C GLU A 203 -3.05 -8.59 -38.21
N SER A 204 -4.21 -9.22 -38.09
CA SER A 204 -5.14 -9.09 -36.94
C SER A 204 -4.55 -9.52 -35.60
N ASP A 205 -3.51 -10.35 -35.61
CA ASP A 205 -2.80 -10.81 -34.40
C ASP A 205 -1.66 -9.88 -33.98
N LYS A 206 -1.28 -8.91 -34.84
CA LYS A 206 -0.20 -7.98 -34.49
C LYS A 206 -0.74 -6.72 -33.83
N PRO A 207 -0.13 -6.29 -32.72
CA PRO A 207 -0.42 -5.01 -32.11
C PRO A 207 -0.24 -3.84 -33.09
N PHE A 208 -1.21 -2.92 -33.07
CA PHE A 208 -1.15 -1.73 -33.94
C PHE A 208 -1.41 -0.46 -33.12
N TYR A 209 -2.62 -0.29 -32.56
CA TYR A 209 -2.96 0.77 -31.63
C TYR A 209 -3.81 0.23 -30.48
N THR A 210 -3.57 0.78 -29.28
CA THR A 210 -4.41 0.60 -28.10
C THR A 210 -5.28 1.84 -27.92
N ILE A 211 -6.56 1.63 -27.65
CA ILE A 211 -7.55 2.67 -27.40
C ILE A 211 -8.03 2.54 -25.97
N GLU A 212 -8.01 3.63 -25.20
CA GLU A 212 -8.63 3.72 -23.88
C GLU A 212 -9.96 4.47 -24.01
N VAL A 213 -11.05 3.78 -23.65
CA VAL A 213 -12.41 4.33 -23.66
C VAL A 213 -12.88 4.50 -22.22
N GLU A 214 -13.33 5.69 -21.88
CA GLU A 214 -14.05 5.97 -20.64
C GLU A 214 -15.54 5.79 -20.88
N ILE A 215 -16.17 4.91 -20.10
CA ILE A 215 -17.60 4.66 -20.11
C ILE A 215 -18.23 5.31 -18.88
N GLY A 216 -18.96 6.39 -19.06
CA GLY A 216 -19.76 7.04 -18.02
C GLY A 216 -21.03 6.25 -17.73
N VAL A 217 -21.41 6.19 -16.44
CA VAL A 217 -22.66 5.54 -15.99
C VAL A 217 -23.47 6.52 -15.16
N ALA A 218 -24.77 6.60 -15.40
CA ALA A 218 -25.74 7.30 -14.57
C ALA A 218 -27.01 6.45 -14.49
N ASP A 219 -27.58 6.35 -13.29
CA ASP A 219 -28.79 5.55 -13.03
C ASP A 219 -28.68 4.10 -13.55
N ASP A 220 -27.54 3.46 -13.27
CA ASP A 220 -27.20 2.09 -13.71
C ASP A 220 -27.22 1.88 -15.24
N LYS A 221 -27.10 2.96 -16.02
CA LYS A 221 -27.06 2.94 -17.49
C LYS A 221 -25.85 3.68 -18.01
N VAL A 222 -25.35 3.26 -19.18
CA VAL A 222 -24.30 3.99 -19.88
C VAL A 222 -24.83 5.36 -20.28
N ALA A 223 -24.18 6.42 -19.79
CA ALA A 223 -24.59 7.81 -19.97
C ALA A 223 -23.70 8.61 -20.93
N GLY A 224 -22.50 8.12 -21.23
CA GLY A 224 -21.60 8.77 -22.17
C GLY A 224 -20.34 7.94 -22.41
N LEU A 225 -19.72 8.19 -23.55
CA LEU A 225 -18.50 7.51 -24.00
C LEU A 225 -17.47 8.57 -24.39
N ARG A 226 -16.24 8.38 -24.00
CA ARG A 226 -15.16 9.31 -24.35
C ARG A 226 -13.84 8.57 -24.58
N ILE A 227 -13.08 8.97 -25.60
CA ILE A 227 -11.70 8.52 -25.74
C ILE A 227 -10.80 9.27 -24.76
N ARG A 228 -10.04 8.53 -24.00
CA ARG A 228 -8.94 9.08 -23.18
C ARG A 228 -7.66 9.20 -23.99
N GLN A 229 -7.30 8.12 -24.68
CA GLN A 229 -6.08 8.08 -25.49
C GLN A 229 -6.15 7.00 -26.57
N ILE A 230 -5.36 7.20 -27.64
CA ILE A 230 -5.09 6.21 -28.68
C ILE A 230 -3.59 6.24 -28.94
N HIS A 231 -2.90 5.16 -28.61
CA HIS A 231 -1.45 5.07 -28.73
C HIS A 231 -1.00 3.79 -29.43
N GLY A 232 -0.08 3.94 -30.38
CA GLY A 232 0.65 2.87 -31.01
C GLY A 232 2.04 2.67 -30.39
N PHE A 233 2.95 2.09 -31.15
CA PHE A 233 4.32 1.80 -30.72
C PHE A 233 5.02 3.04 -30.15
N GLY A 234 5.64 2.91 -28.97
CA GLY A 234 6.35 3.98 -28.29
C GLY A 234 5.48 5.22 -27.99
N ASN A 235 4.21 5.03 -27.72
CA ASN A 235 3.20 6.09 -27.54
C ASN A 235 2.96 6.95 -28.80
N MET A 236 3.16 6.40 -29.97
CA MET A 236 2.89 7.08 -31.25
C MET A 236 1.41 7.44 -31.35
N TRP A 237 1.12 8.69 -31.76
CA TRP A 237 -0.24 9.17 -32.00
C TRP A 237 -0.85 8.59 -33.28
N LEU A 238 -2.19 8.50 -33.33
CA LEU A 238 -2.92 7.95 -34.48
C LEU A 238 -2.67 8.75 -35.76
N GLY A 239 -2.50 10.07 -35.67
CA GLY A 239 -2.20 10.93 -36.81
C GLY A 239 -0.92 10.55 -37.58
N ASN A 240 -0.01 9.77 -36.98
CA ASN A 240 1.14 9.19 -37.72
C ASN A 240 0.75 8.06 -38.69
N ASN A 241 -0.51 7.56 -38.60
CA ASN A 241 -1.07 6.58 -39.50
C ASN A 241 -2.39 7.12 -40.07
N PRO A 242 -2.37 8.10 -40.98
CA PRO A 242 -3.53 8.82 -41.42
C PRO A 242 -4.56 7.92 -42.13
N GLU A 243 -4.14 6.78 -42.67
CA GLU A 243 -5.02 5.79 -43.27
C GLU A 243 -5.96 5.08 -42.29
N ALA A 244 -5.61 5.02 -41.00
CA ALA A 244 -6.43 4.44 -39.94
C ALA A 244 -7.44 5.43 -39.36
N VAL A 245 -7.19 6.75 -39.47
CA VAL A 245 -8.03 7.81 -38.90
C VAL A 245 -9.51 7.71 -39.40
N PRO A 246 -9.81 7.54 -40.68
CA PRO A 246 -11.19 7.43 -41.16
C PRO A 246 -11.99 6.28 -40.52
N THR A 247 -11.37 5.14 -40.27
CA THR A 247 -11.99 4.01 -39.57
C THR A 247 -12.34 4.39 -38.12
N VAL A 248 -11.40 4.96 -37.40
CA VAL A 248 -11.65 5.41 -36.02
C VAL A 248 -12.74 6.48 -35.98
N VAL A 249 -12.75 7.44 -36.91
CA VAL A 249 -13.81 8.47 -37.00
C VAL A 249 -15.18 7.85 -37.27
N ARG A 250 -15.31 6.85 -38.18
CA ARG A 250 -16.58 6.15 -38.39
C ARG A 250 -17.05 5.44 -37.12
N TRP A 251 -16.15 4.72 -36.47
CA TRP A 251 -16.42 4.03 -35.21
C TRP A 251 -16.89 4.99 -34.10
N LEU A 252 -16.21 6.15 -33.91
CA LEU A 252 -16.59 7.18 -32.95
C LEU A 252 -18.01 7.70 -33.22
N ARG A 253 -18.34 7.99 -34.48
CA ARG A 253 -19.66 8.48 -34.87
C ARG A 253 -20.76 7.44 -34.66
N GLN A 254 -20.52 6.20 -35.06
CA GLN A 254 -21.48 5.12 -34.89
C GLN A 254 -21.87 4.89 -33.43
N ASN A 255 -20.91 5.01 -32.52
CA ASN A 255 -21.10 4.78 -31.10
C ASN A 255 -21.33 6.07 -30.29
N ASN A 256 -21.41 7.21 -30.94
CA ASN A 256 -21.53 8.54 -30.29
C ASN A 256 -20.47 8.76 -29.22
N ILE A 257 -19.20 8.44 -29.50
CA ILE A 257 -18.06 8.56 -28.62
C ILE A 257 -17.44 9.94 -28.77
N GLU A 258 -17.26 10.67 -27.65
CA GLU A 258 -16.55 11.93 -27.61
C GLU A 258 -15.03 11.72 -27.74
N CYS A 259 -14.37 12.50 -28.59
CA CYS A 259 -12.93 12.42 -28.78
C CYS A 259 -12.33 13.82 -28.93
N ASN A 260 -11.13 14.03 -28.37
CA ASN A 260 -10.36 15.23 -28.66
C ASN A 260 -9.75 15.11 -30.06
N GLU A 261 -9.92 16.12 -30.91
CA GLU A 261 -9.37 16.15 -32.25
C GLU A 261 -7.85 15.93 -32.29
N ALA A 262 -7.13 16.46 -31.30
CA ALA A 262 -5.69 16.26 -31.19
C ALA A 262 -5.28 14.77 -31.11
N ILE A 263 -6.11 13.91 -30.53
CA ILE A 263 -5.84 12.47 -30.44
C ILE A 263 -5.81 11.83 -31.85
N LEU A 264 -6.62 12.35 -32.77
CA LEU A 264 -6.76 11.83 -34.13
C LEU A 264 -5.74 12.44 -35.10
N THR A 265 -5.32 13.69 -34.87
CA THR A 265 -4.57 14.48 -35.85
C THR A 265 -3.11 14.75 -35.48
N SER A 266 -2.76 14.61 -34.19
CA SER A 266 -1.38 14.85 -33.74
C SER A 266 -0.41 13.82 -34.32
N THR A 267 0.75 14.33 -34.75
CA THR A 267 1.84 13.52 -35.30
C THR A 267 3.10 13.53 -34.46
N SER A 268 3.12 14.31 -33.37
CA SER A 268 4.30 14.44 -32.49
C SER A 268 4.10 13.69 -31.17
N THR A 269 5.20 13.20 -30.60
CA THR A 269 5.25 12.59 -29.25
C THR A 269 5.26 13.62 -28.14
N GLN A 270 5.16 14.92 -28.43
CA GLN A 270 5.12 15.98 -27.41
C GLN A 270 3.73 16.09 -26.81
N TYR A 271 3.66 15.92 -25.48
CA TYR A 271 2.49 16.17 -24.66
C TYR A 271 2.06 17.63 -24.76
N GLY A 272 1.15 17.94 -25.69
CA GLY A 272 0.43 19.22 -25.74
C GLY A 272 -0.92 19.05 -25.12
N MET A 273 -1.10 19.48 -23.85
CA MET A 273 -2.43 19.58 -23.23
C MET A 273 -3.20 20.75 -23.86
N GLY A 274 -3.95 20.49 -24.91
CA GLY A 274 -4.98 21.36 -25.43
C GLY A 274 -6.34 20.69 -25.19
N SER A 275 -7.13 21.19 -24.24
CA SER A 275 -8.43 20.65 -23.88
C SER A 275 -9.55 21.24 -24.70
N SER A 276 -9.74 20.80 -25.94
CA SER A 276 -11.00 21.04 -26.68
C SER A 276 -11.58 19.69 -27.09
N PHE A 277 -12.61 19.25 -26.38
CA PHE A 277 -13.39 18.08 -26.76
C PHE A 277 -14.41 18.50 -27.84
N ILE A 278 -14.40 17.82 -28.96
CA ILE A 278 -15.41 17.99 -29.99
C ILE A 278 -16.43 16.87 -29.84
N LYS A 279 -17.69 17.25 -29.63
CA LYS A 279 -18.81 16.34 -29.75
C LYS A 279 -19.07 16.14 -31.22
N MET A 280 -18.80 14.95 -31.75
CA MET A 280 -19.06 14.64 -33.15
C MET A 280 -20.57 14.77 -33.45
N PRO A 281 -21.00 15.54 -34.48
CA PRO A 281 -22.41 15.67 -34.82
C PRO A 281 -22.96 14.32 -35.21
N LYS A 282 -24.16 14.00 -34.69
CA LYS A 282 -24.93 12.82 -35.17
C LYS A 282 -25.13 12.93 -36.66
N VAL A 283 -24.79 11.88 -37.38
CA VAL A 283 -25.23 11.72 -38.77
C VAL A 283 -26.74 11.48 -38.75
N ALA A 284 -27.50 12.34 -39.45
CA ALA A 284 -28.94 12.23 -39.62
C ALA A 284 -29.32 10.95 -40.38
#